data_662436a4b74c06ae40c08e1778da0d4f
#
_entry.id   662436a4b74c06ae40c08e1778da0d4f
#
_cell.length_a   1.000
_cell.length_b   1.000
_cell.length_c   1.000
_cell.angle_alpha   90.00
_cell.angle_beta   90.00
_cell.angle_gamma   90.00
#
_symmetry.space_group_name_H-M   'P 1'
#
loop_
_entity.id
_entity.type
_entity.pdbx_description
1 polymer ?
#
loop_
_entity_poly.entity_id
_entity_poly.type
_entity_poly.pdbx_seq_one_letter_code
_entity_poly.pdbx_strand_id
1 'polypeptide(L)'
;DNHRLAYIKNAMVSWKTGKLTLNGGLISTTQFNFQEKFWGYRYVMKSFQDQYKFGSSADLGLSATYKFSDMLSADAIVVNGEGYKKVQKNDGLNYGLGVTLTPIEGFQLRVYGGLNESAEEGKKDIANFAAFAGYKHEKFTIGAEYNHMWNASNKKDADQYGYSVYGSVKVGKATELYARFDDLHSKNDWNKAKDEQAAIFGAQFKLGKYVKVAPNLRMSMPKADGADNKYAAYVSCYFGI
;
A
#
# COMPACT_ATOMS: atom_id res chain seq x y z
N ASP A 1 -9.35 26.19 9.17
CA ASP A 1 -10.54 25.40 9.48
C ASP A 1 -10.19 24.23 10.39
N ASN A 2 -10.64 24.28 11.65
CA ASN A 2 -10.43 23.23 12.65
C ASN A 2 -11.54 22.17 12.63
N HIS A 3 -12.07 21.84 11.47
CA HIS A 3 -13.13 20.82 11.36
C HIS A 3 -12.55 19.41 11.30
N ARG A 4 -13.06 18.52 12.14
CA ARG A 4 -12.85 17.07 12.00
C ARG A 4 -13.78 16.57 10.89
N LEU A 5 -13.23 16.28 9.72
CA LEU A 5 -13.99 15.75 8.60
C LEU A 5 -14.00 14.21 8.66
N ALA A 6 -15.18 13.63 8.51
CA ALA A 6 -15.36 12.21 8.27
C ALA A 6 -15.44 11.95 6.76
N TYR A 7 -14.75 10.94 6.29
CA TYR A 7 -14.78 10.53 4.88
C TYR A 7 -15.26 9.09 4.75
N ILE A 8 -16.13 8.85 3.80
CA ILE A 8 -16.45 7.48 3.38
C ILE A 8 -15.28 7.00 2.54
N LYS A 9 -14.62 5.92 2.97
CA LYS A 9 -13.50 5.34 2.22
C LYS A 9 -13.96 4.30 1.20
N ASN A 10 -14.95 3.49 1.57
CA ASN A 10 -15.50 2.44 0.70
C ASN A 10 -17.02 2.46 0.75
N ALA A 11 -17.64 2.58 -0.42
CA ALA A 11 -19.07 2.43 -0.66
C ALA A 11 -19.21 1.84 -2.07
N MET A 12 -19.37 0.52 -2.16
CA MET A 12 -19.28 -0.20 -3.44
C MET A 12 -20.29 -1.33 -3.54
N VAL A 13 -20.60 -1.68 -4.78
CA VAL A 13 -21.27 -2.93 -5.14
C VAL A 13 -20.21 -3.90 -5.65
N SER A 14 -20.26 -5.13 -5.18
CA SER A 14 -19.41 -6.22 -5.64
C SER A 14 -20.26 -7.32 -6.23
N TRP A 15 -19.97 -7.71 -7.47
CA TRP A 15 -20.64 -8.80 -8.15
C TRP A 15 -19.65 -9.89 -8.52
N LYS A 16 -19.95 -11.12 -8.09
CA LYS A 16 -19.09 -12.28 -8.33
C LYS A 16 -19.84 -13.32 -9.13
N THR A 17 -19.24 -13.73 -10.24
CA THR A 17 -19.76 -14.80 -11.10
C THR A 17 -18.63 -15.72 -11.53
N GLY A 18 -18.68 -16.98 -11.12
CA GLY A 18 -17.63 -17.94 -11.40
C GLY A 18 -16.25 -17.43 -10.94
N LYS A 19 -15.35 -17.26 -11.90
CA LYS A 19 -13.96 -16.79 -11.68
C LYS A 19 -13.78 -15.27 -11.74
N LEU A 20 -14.84 -14.53 -12.10
CA LEU A 20 -14.84 -13.07 -12.24
C LEU A 20 -15.43 -12.40 -11.00
N THR A 21 -14.76 -11.35 -10.53
CA THR A 21 -15.29 -10.42 -9.53
C THR A 21 -15.20 -9.00 -10.10
N LEU A 22 -16.33 -8.30 -10.13
CA LEU A 22 -16.44 -6.89 -10.51
C LEU A 22 -16.80 -6.06 -9.29
N ASN A 23 -16.19 -4.90 -9.15
CA ASN A 23 -16.52 -3.93 -8.12
C ASN A 23 -16.78 -2.57 -8.78
N GLY A 24 -17.78 -1.83 -8.29
CA GLY A 24 -18.12 -0.50 -8.76
C GLY A 24 -18.52 0.40 -7.62
N GLY A 25 -18.14 1.67 -7.68
CA GLY A 25 -18.38 2.68 -6.65
C GLY A 25 -17.08 3.19 -6.05
N LEU A 26 -17.11 3.58 -4.77
CA LEU A 26 -15.92 3.98 -4.04
C LEU A 26 -15.18 2.73 -3.55
N ILE A 27 -14.20 2.30 -4.34
CA ILE A 27 -13.53 1.00 -4.21
C ILE A 27 -12.10 1.14 -3.65
N SER A 28 -11.60 0.08 -3.02
CA SER A 28 -10.18 -0.02 -2.69
C SER A 28 -9.36 -0.23 -3.97
N THR A 29 -8.25 0.52 -4.12
CA THR A 29 -7.38 0.39 -5.29
C THR A 29 -6.62 -0.93 -5.28
N THR A 30 -6.54 -1.58 -6.43
CA THR A 30 -5.85 -2.88 -6.58
C THR A 30 -4.34 -2.73 -6.42
N GLN A 31 -3.81 -1.53 -6.61
CA GLN A 31 -2.40 -1.18 -6.42
C GLN A 31 -1.89 -1.52 -5.01
N PHE A 32 -2.62 -1.12 -3.96
CA PHE A 32 -2.15 -1.28 -2.56
C PHE A 32 -2.69 -2.51 -1.85
N ASN A 33 -3.91 -2.90 -2.22
CA ASN A 33 -4.73 -3.79 -1.41
C ASN A 33 -4.07 -5.15 -1.15
N PHE A 34 -3.26 -5.62 -2.10
CA PHE A 34 -2.57 -6.89 -1.99
C PHE A 34 -1.45 -6.85 -0.94
N GLN A 35 -0.49 -5.92 -1.10
CA GLN A 35 0.64 -5.76 -0.19
C GLN A 35 0.18 -5.34 1.21
N GLU A 36 -0.85 -4.48 1.30
CA GLU A 36 -1.42 -4.06 2.58
C GLU A 36 -2.01 -5.24 3.37
N LYS A 37 -2.75 -6.13 2.68
CA LYS A 37 -3.28 -7.36 3.29
C LYS A 37 -2.18 -8.35 3.65
N PHE A 38 -1.11 -8.38 2.87
CA PHE A 38 0.02 -9.25 3.15
C PHE A 38 0.80 -8.76 4.36
N TRP A 39 1.10 -7.46 4.47
CA TRP A 39 1.69 -6.81 5.64
C TRP A 39 0.85 -7.08 6.91
N GLY A 40 -0.45 -6.87 6.86
CA GLY A 40 -1.38 -7.23 7.92
C GLY A 40 -1.41 -6.31 9.16
N TYR A 41 -0.48 -5.37 9.27
CA TYR A 41 -0.33 -4.44 10.41
C TYR A 41 -0.62 -2.99 10.03
N ARG A 42 -1.58 -2.76 9.13
CA ARG A 42 -1.95 -1.41 8.70
C ARG A 42 -2.35 -0.49 9.85
N TYR A 43 -2.95 -1.04 10.90
CA TYR A 43 -3.32 -0.29 12.11
C TYR A 43 -2.11 0.18 12.93
N VAL A 44 -0.94 -0.45 12.73
CA VAL A 44 0.34 -0.02 13.28
C VAL A 44 0.99 0.98 12.33
N MET A 45 1.22 0.61 11.08
CA MET A 45 1.84 1.45 10.05
C MET A 45 1.25 1.10 8.67
N LYS A 46 0.95 2.11 7.86
CA LYS A 46 0.47 1.95 6.49
C LYS A 46 1.45 1.13 5.66
N SER A 47 0.98 0.46 4.59
CA SER A 47 1.86 -0.18 3.59
C SER A 47 2.81 0.84 2.96
N PHE A 48 3.91 0.38 2.36
CA PHE A 48 4.92 1.25 1.76
C PHE A 48 4.31 2.27 0.80
N GLN A 49 3.52 1.80 -0.16
CA GLN A 49 2.91 2.67 -1.16
C GLN A 49 1.94 3.72 -0.57
N ASP A 50 1.15 3.37 0.45
CA ASP A 50 0.25 4.30 1.14
C ASP A 50 1.03 5.27 2.05
N GLN A 51 2.11 4.80 2.69
CA GLN A 51 2.97 5.63 3.54
C GLN A 51 3.67 6.72 2.73
N TYR A 52 4.23 6.36 1.58
CA TYR A 52 5.03 7.24 0.73
C TYR A 52 4.28 7.82 -0.47
N LYS A 53 2.94 7.68 -0.46
CA LYS A 53 2.02 8.34 -1.43
C LYS A 53 2.28 7.98 -2.90
N PHE A 54 2.47 6.68 -3.17
CA PHE A 54 2.53 6.18 -4.55
C PHE A 54 1.17 6.17 -5.26
N GLY A 55 0.12 6.62 -4.61
CA GLY A 55 -1.24 6.73 -5.11
C GLY A 55 -2.25 6.87 -3.97
N SER A 56 -3.52 6.56 -4.22
CA SER A 56 -4.60 6.52 -3.23
C SER A 56 -5.03 5.09 -2.93
N SER A 57 -5.35 4.82 -1.65
CA SER A 57 -5.79 3.48 -1.21
C SER A 57 -7.25 3.16 -1.52
N ALA A 58 -8.04 4.15 -1.95
CA ALA A 58 -9.40 3.99 -2.45
C ALA A 58 -9.75 5.15 -3.37
N ASP A 59 -10.67 4.91 -4.33
CA ASP A 59 -11.13 5.93 -5.26
C ASP A 59 -12.46 5.50 -5.88
N LEU A 60 -13.14 6.45 -6.57
CA LEU A 60 -14.39 6.19 -7.28
C LEU A 60 -14.10 5.60 -8.66
N GLY A 61 -14.69 4.45 -8.97
CA GLY A 61 -14.55 3.81 -10.28
C GLY A 61 -14.91 2.33 -10.28
N LEU A 62 -14.25 1.57 -11.15
CA LEU A 62 -14.51 0.16 -11.41
C LEU A 62 -13.25 -0.67 -11.30
N SER A 63 -13.38 -1.90 -10.82
CA SER A 63 -12.30 -2.89 -10.91
C SER A 63 -12.84 -4.27 -11.28
N ALA A 64 -12.00 -5.05 -11.95
CA ALA A 64 -12.27 -6.43 -12.29
C ALA A 64 -11.11 -7.29 -11.80
N THR A 65 -11.41 -8.46 -11.23
CA THR A 65 -10.43 -9.49 -10.90
C THR A 65 -10.87 -10.80 -11.52
N TYR A 66 -9.98 -11.46 -12.25
CA TYR A 66 -10.24 -12.76 -12.87
C TYR A 66 -9.23 -13.80 -12.38
N LYS A 67 -9.74 -14.94 -11.92
CA LYS A 67 -8.94 -16.10 -11.53
C LYS A 67 -8.85 -17.06 -12.71
N PHE A 68 -7.72 -17.11 -13.39
CA PHE A 68 -7.48 -18.09 -14.48
C PHE A 68 -7.39 -19.51 -13.91
N SER A 69 -6.66 -19.65 -12.80
CA SER A 69 -6.48 -20.90 -12.07
C SER A 69 -6.26 -20.59 -10.58
N ASP A 70 -6.01 -21.61 -9.76
CA ASP A 70 -5.60 -21.41 -8.35
C ASP A 70 -4.23 -20.75 -8.23
N MET A 71 -3.39 -20.88 -9.26
CA MET A 71 -2.04 -20.32 -9.31
C MET A 71 -1.98 -18.90 -9.89
N LEU A 72 -2.92 -18.52 -10.79
CA LEU A 72 -2.83 -17.30 -11.58
C LEU A 72 -4.11 -16.50 -11.50
N SER A 73 -3.99 -15.23 -11.16
CA SER A 73 -5.05 -14.23 -11.26
C SER A 73 -4.52 -12.90 -11.82
N ALA A 74 -5.41 -12.15 -12.47
CA ALA A 74 -5.13 -10.78 -12.86
C ALA A 74 -6.27 -9.88 -12.41
N ASP A 75 -5.93 -8.60 -12.21
CA ASP A 75 -6.89 -7.55 -11.90
C ASP A 75 -6.63 -6.30 -12.74
N ALA A 76 -7.70 -5.59 -13.05
CA ALA A 76 -7.67 -4.31 -13.73
C ALA A 76 -8.52 -3.32 -12.95
N ILE A 77 -8.17 -2.03 -13.01
CA ILE A 77 -8.88 -0.94 -12.34
C ILE A 77 -8.90 0.29 -13.22
N VAL A 78 -10.03 1.02 -13.19
CA VAL A 78 -10.18 2.36 -13.75
C VAL A 78 -10.90 3.20 -12.72
N VAL A 79 -10.28 4.27 -12.25
CA VAL A 79 -10.81 5.16 -11.22
C VAL A 79 -10.47 6.62 -11.53
N ASN A 80 -11.08 7.55 -10.82
CA ASN A 80 -10.91 8.99 -11.07
C ASN A 80 -9.46 9.49 -10.93
N GLY A 81 -8.68 8.97 -9.97
CA GLY A 81 -7.26 9.36 -9.81
C GLY A 81 -6.97 10.32 -8.66
N GLU A 82 -7.92 11.10 -8.18
CA GLU A 82 -7.73 12.05 -7.06
C GLU A 82 -7.78 11.40 -5.68
N GLY A 83 -8.36 10.20 -5.60
CA GLY A 83 -8.57 9.46 -4.37
C GLY A 83 -9.84 9.86 -3.61
N TYR A 84 -10.28 8.98 -2.70
CA TYR A 84 -11.60 9.03 -2.03
C TYR A 84 -11.88 10.28 -1.19
N LYS A 85 -10.88 11.14 -0.95
CA LYS A 85 -11.03 12.39 -0.16
C LYS A 85 -11.27 13.62 -1.02
N LYS A 86 -11.22 13.47 -2.32
CA LYS A 86 -11.34 14.58 -3.26
C LYS A 86 -12.42 14.26 -4.30
N VAL A 87 -13.09 15.31 -4.78
CA VAL A 87 -13.95 15.21 -5.95
C VAL A 87 -13.06 15.32 -7.19
N GLN A 88 -13.41 14.59 -8.24
CA GLN A 88 -12.75 14.70 -9.54
C GLN A 88 -12.79 16.15 -10.04
N LYS A 89 -11.65 16.68 -10.45
CA LYS A 89 -11.49 18.07 -10.88
C LYS A 89 -11.13 18.22 -12.35
N ASN A 90 -10.69 17.15 -12.98
CA ASN A 90 -10.27 17.11 -14.38
C ASN A 90 -10.80 15.82 -15.04
N ASP A 91 -10.60 15.67 -16.34
CA ASP A 91 -11.06 14.52 -17.12
C ASP A 91 -10.06 13.34 -17.12
N GLY A 92 -8.95 13.45 -16.40
CA GLY A 92 -7.95 12.41 -16.27
C GLY A 92 -8.46 11.22 -15.45
N LEU A 93 -8.05 10.01 -15.84
CA LEU A 93 -8.38 8.77 -15.16
C LEU A 93 -7.11 8.07 -14.69
N ASN A 94 -7.25 7.20 -13.71
CA ASN A 94 -6.20 6.31 -13.25
C ASN A 94 -6.52 4.88 -13.66
N TYR A 95 -5.62 4.28 -14.43
CA TYR A 95 -5.70 2.90 -14.91
C TYR A 95 -4.67 2.04 -14.20
N GLY A 96 -4.99 0.79 -13.99
CA GLY A 96 -4.03 -0.14 -13.42
C GLY A 96 -4.29 -1.58 -13.81
N LEU A 97 -3.23 -2.35 -13.90
CA LEU A 97 -3.24 -3.77 -14.19
C LEU A 97 -2.31 -4.51 -13.23
N GLY A 98 -2.79 -5.55 -12.60
CA GLY A 98 -2.03 -6.41 -11.71
C GLY A 98 -2.09 -7.87 -12.11
N VAL A 99 -0.99 -8.59 -11.92
CA VAL A 99 -0.92 -10.05 -12.08
C VAL A 99 -0.36 -10.65 -10.81
N THR A 100 -1.02 -11.69 -10.31
CA THR A 100 -0.62 -12.41 -9.10
C THR A 100 -0.43 -13.88 -9.43
N LEU A 101 0.73 -14.41 -9.01
CA LEU A 101 1.08 -15.84 -9.09
C LEU A 101 1.17 -16.42 -7.68
N THR A 102 0.59 -17.60 -7.49
CA THR A 102 0.67 -18.40 -6.25
C THR A 102 1.17 -19.81 -6.64
N PRO A 103 2.48 -19.96 -6.93
CA PRO A 103 3.03 -21.20 -7.47
C PRO A 103 2.98 -22.38 -6.49
N ILE A 104 3.03 -22.08 -5.20
CA ILE A 104 2.83 -23.04 -4.10
C ILE A 104 2.03 -22.37 -3.00
N GLU A 105 1.43 -23.17 -2.13
CA GLU A 105 0.67 -22.67 -0.98
C GLU A 105 1.52 -21.72 -0.12
N GLY A 106 0.97 -20.56 0.21
CA GLY A 106 1.60 -19.53 1.01
C GLY A 106 2.57 -18.63 0.26
N PHE A 107 3.14 -19.02 -0.88
CA PHE A 107 4.06 -18.18 -1.66
C PHE A 107 3.30 -17.37 -2.72
N GLN A 108 3.53 -16.08 -2.76
CA GLN A 108 2.85 -15.16 -3.67
C GLN A 108 3.84 -14.20 -4.32
N LEU A 109 3.69 -14.05 -5.63
CA LEU A 109 4.38 -13.06 -6.44
C LEU A 109 3.32 -12.14 -7.04
N ARG A 110 3.60 -10.84 -7.11
CA ARG A 110 2.72 -9.88 -7.79
C ARG A 110 3.54 -8.83 -8.51
N VAL A 111 3.07 -8.48 -9.70
CA VAL A 111 3.49 -7.27 -10.41
C VAL A 111 2.27 -6.41 -10.68
N TYR A 112 2.46 -5.10 -10.68
CA TYR A 112 1.43 -4.11 -10.94
C TYR A 112 2.01 -2.97 -11.76
N GLY A 113 1.27 -2.50 -12.75
CA GLY A 113 1.53 -1.29 -13.51
C GLY A 113 0.31 -0.38 -13.51
N GLY A 114 0.52 0.93 -13.41
CA GLY A 114 -0.56 1.91 -13.41
C GLY A 114 -0.16 3.21 -14.09
N LEU A 115 -1.15 3.92 -14.60
CA LEU A 115 -1.03 5.23 -15.21
C LEU A 115 -2.12 6.13 -14.64
N ASN A 116 -1.73 7.28 -14.08
CA ASN A 116 -2.65 8.32 -13.61
C ASN A 116 -2.47 9.55 -14.50
N GLU A 117 -3.45 9.83 -15.33
CA GLU A 117 -3.46 10.97 -16.24
C GLU A 117 -3.55 12.28 -15.48
N SER A 118 -2.79 13.28 -15.89
CA SER A 118 -2.85 14.60 -15.28
C SER A 118 -4.03 15.43 -15.83
N ALA A 119 -4.39 15.22 -17.10
CA ALA A 119 -5.35 16.01 -17.88
C ALA A 119 -5.14 17.55 -17.79
N GLU A 120 -3.96 17.98 -17.39
CA GLU A 120 -3.58 19.39 -17.27
C GLU A 120 -2.42 19.71 -18.23
N GLU A 121 -2.54 20.82 -18.97
CA GLU A 121 -1.51 21.27 -19.92
C GLU A 121 -0.17 21.52 -19.20
N GLY A 122 0.93 21.06 -19.79
CA GLY A 122 2.28 21.19 -19.24
C GLY A 122 2.63 20.24 -18.11
N LYS A 123 1.68 19.47 -17.59
CA LYS A 123 1.93 18.43 -16.60
C LYS A 123 2.15 17.06 -17.23
N LYS A 124 2.80 16.16 -16.50
CA LYS A 124 3.07 14.79 -16.95
C LYS A 124 2.16 13.81 -16.21
N ASP A 125 1.78 12.77 -16.91
CA ASP A 125 1.10 11.63 -16.30
C ASP A 125 2.03 10.92 -15.32
N ILE A 126 1.46 10.41 -14.24
CA ILE A 126 2.19 9.62 -13.26
C ILE A 126 2.09 8.15 -13.67
N ALA A 127 3.21 7.49 -13.91
CA ALA A 127 3.24 6.05 -14.07
C ALA A 127 3.73 5.37 -12.79
N ASN A 128 3.17 4.21 -12.49
CA ASN A 128 3.53 3.41 -11.32
C ASN A 128 3.89 1.98 -11.71
N PHE A 129 4.90 1.44 -11.04
CA PHE A 129 5.26 0.03 -11.08
C PHE A 129 5.45 -0.49 -9.67
N ALA A 130 4.95 -1.68 -9.40
CA ALA A 130 5.21 -2.38 -8.15
C ALA A 130 5.50 -3.87 -8.43
N ALA A 131 6.50 -4.40 -7.74
CA ALA A 131 6.81 -5.82 -7.69
C ALA A 131 6.81 -6.29 -6.24
N PHE A 132 6.23 -7.43 -5.99
CA PHE A 132 6.10 -8.01 -4.66
C PHE A 132 6.41 -9.50 -4.70
N ALA A 133 7.08 -9.98 -3.64
CA ALA A 133 7.25 -11.40 -3.33
C ALA A 133 7.01 -11.63 -1.83
N GLY A 134 6.29 -12.69 -1.47
CA GLY A 134 6.06 -12.98 -0.07
C GLY A 134 5.64 -14.43 0.18
N TYR A 135 5.89 -14.86 1.40
CA TYR A 135 5.52 -16.19 1.88
C TYR A 135 4.79 -16.10 3.22
N LYS A 136 3.63 -16.70 3.29
CA LYS A 136 2.84 -16.88 4.52
C LYS A 136 2.83 -18.34 4.93
N HIS A 137 3.41 -18.60 6.07
CA HIS A 137 3.31 -19.88 6.76
C HIS A 137 2.40 -19.73 7.99
N GLU A 138 1.91 -20.81 8.55
CA GLU A 138 1.08 -20.77 9.77
C GLU A 138 1.77 -20.08 10.96
N LYS A 139 3.12 -20.16 11.05
CA LYS A 139 3.93 -19.61 12.15
C LYS A 139 4.58 -18.28 11.83
N PHE A 140 4.79 -17.93 10.55
CA PHE A 140 5.48 -16.69 10.17
C PHE A 140 5.01 -16.15 8.84
N THR A 141 5.26 -14.88 8.62
CA THR A 141 5.07 -14.19 7.33
C THR A 141 6.36 -13.44 6.99
N ILE A 142 6.77 -13.47 5.73
CA ILE A 142 7.84 -12.64 5.19
C ILE A 142 7.39 -12.07 3.85
N GLY A 143 7.66 -10.79 3.60
CA GLY A 143 7.34 -10.13 2.34
C GLY A 143 8.37 -9.06 1.99
N ALA A 144 8.55 -8.85 0.69
CA ALA A 144 9.37 -7.79 0.15
C ALA A 144 8.66 -7.17 -1.05
N GLU A 145 8.79 -5.85 -1.21
CA GLU A 145 8.24 -5.11 -2.34
C GLU A 145 9.23 -4.06 -2.84
N TYR A 146 9.22 -3.83 -4.15
CA TYR A 146 9.86 -2.72 -4.82
C TYR A 146 8.78 -1.89 -5.52
N ASN A 147 8.90 -0.57 -5.44
CA ASN A 147 7.94 0.37 -6.00
C ASN A 147 8.68 1.48 -6.73
N HIS A 148 8.17 1.87 -7.90
CA HIS A 148 8.68 2.98 -8.68
C HIS A 148 7.51 3.84 -9.17
N MET A 149 7.63 5.13 -9.04
CA MET A 149 6.69 6.12 -9.54
C MET A 149 7.47 7.13 -10.39
N TRP A 150 7.10 7.21 -11.66
CA TRP A 150 7.64 8.21 -12.59
C TRP A 150 6.78 9.48 -12.55
N ASN A 151 7.40 10.62 -12.72
CA ASN A 151 6.77 11.94 -12.78
C ASN A 151 5.93 12.25 -11.52
N ALA A 152 6.41 11.91 -10.35
CA ALA A 152 5.72 12.19 -9.09
C ALA A 152 5.30 13.67 -9.01
N SER A 153 4.09 13.91 -8.47
CA SER A 153 3.48 15.24 -8.45
C SER A 153 3.27 15.86 -9.84
N ASN A 154 3.14 15.03 -10.88
CA ASN A 154 2.96 15.43 -12.30
C ASN A 154 4.12 16.28 -12.86
N LYS A 155 5.32 16.14 -12.29
CA LYS A 155 6.53 16.83 -12.73
C LYS A 155 7.40 15.91 -13.56
N LYS A 156 7.84 16.39 -14.73
CA LYS A 156 8.77 15.66 -15.58
C LYS A 156 10.04 15.28 -14.82
N ASP A 157 10.49 14.03 -15.00
CA ASP A 157 11.71 13.46 -14.41
C ASP A 157 11.76 13.46 -12.86
N ALA A 158 10.64 13.73 -12.21
CA ALA A 158 10.50 13.64 -10.75
C ALA A 158 10.18 12.20 -10.32
N ASP A 159 11.12 11.28 -10.50
CA ASP A 159 10.92 9.88 -10.16
C ASP A 159 11.15 9.63 -8.67
N GLN A 160 10.32 8.76 -8.09
CA GLN A 160 10.41 8.31 -6.71
C GLN A 160 10.36 6.78 -6.69
N TYR A 161 11.26 6.14 -5.95
CA TYR A 161 11.32 4.69 -5.86
C TYR A 161 11.77 4.21 -4.48
N GLY A 162 11.55 2.96 -4.21
CA GLY A 162 12.01 2.38 -2.96
C GLY A 162 11.51 0.96 -2.74
N TYR A 163 11.92 0.40 -1.61
CA TYR A 163 11.56 -0.95 -1.24
C TYR A 163 11.16 -1.05 0.22
N SER A 164 10.41 -2.09 0.53
CA SER A 164 10.06 -2.50 1.88
C SER A 164 10.31 -3.99 2.05
N VAL A 165 10.90 -4.36 3.18
CA VAL A 165 11.03 -5.75 3.61
C VAL A 165 10.43 -5.87 5.00
N TYR A 166 9.61 -6.89 5.20
CA TYR A 166 8.92 -7.07 6.47
C TYR A 166 8.66 -8.53 6.79
N GLY A 167 8.42 -8.78 8.05
CA GLY A 167 8.04 -10.11 8.50
C GLY A 167 7.40 -10.10 9.86
N SER A 168 6.78 -11.24 10.19
CA SER A 168 6.25 -11.51 11.50
C SER A 168 6.43 -12.98 11.88
N VAL A 169 6.47 -13.26 13.18
CA VAL A 169 6.56 -14.63 13.72
C VAL A 169 5.65 -14.78 14.95
N LYS A 170 4.86 -15.82 14.95
CA LYS A 170 4.04 -16.19 16.11
C LYS A 170 4.93 -16.87 17.15
N VAL A 171 5.08 -16.24 18.30
CA VAL A 171 5.87 -16.75 19.43
C VAL A 171 4.99 -17.34 20.54
N GLY A 172 3.68 -17.25 20.38
CA GLY A 172 2.69 -17.81 21.29
C GLY A 172 1.30 -17.84 20.66
N LYS A 173 0.30 -18.38 21.39
CA LYS A 173 -1.09 -18.46 20.91
C LYS A 173 -1.71 -17.09 20.64
N ALA A 174 -1.31 -16.07 21.38
CA ALA A 174 -1.84 -14.72 21.30
C ALA A 174 -0.78 -13.67 20.98
N THR A 175 0.50 -14.06 20.81
CA THR A 175 1.63 -13.14 20.66
C THR A 175 2.34 -13.36 19.33
N GLU A 176 2.58 -12.27 18.63
CA GLU A 176 3.28 -12.24 17.35
C GLU A 176 4.27 -11.06 17.34
N LEU A 177 5.52 -11.34 17.03
CA LEU A 177 6.55 -10.31 16.81
C LEU A 177 6.53 -9.92 15.34
N TYR A 178 6.80 -8.65 15.05
CA TYR A 178 6.90 -8.15 13.68
C TYR A 178 7.99 -7.11 13.55
N ALA A 179 8.55 -7.02 12.35
CA ALA A 179 9.50 -5.99 11.96
C ALA A 179 9.28 -5.59 10.50
N ARG A 180 9.65 -4.36 10.17
CA ARG A 180 9.66 -3.85 8.79
C ARG A 180 10.77 -2.82 8.64
N PHE A 181 11.37 -2.81 7.46
CA PHE A 181 12.32 -1.80 7.01
C PHE A 181 11.89 -1.26 5.64
N ASP A 182 11.90 0.04 5.51
CA ASP A 182 11.60 0.79 4.30
C ASP A 182 12.80 1.63 3.88
N ASP A 183 13.02 1.77 2.58
CA ASP A 183 14.01 2.69 2.02
C ASP A 183 13.41 3.43 0.82
N LEU A 184 13.24 4.75 0.94
CA LEU A 184 12.67 5.64 -0.06
C LEU A 184 13.74 6.53 -0.66
N HIS A 185 13.68 6.72 -1.99
CA HIS A 185 14.58 7.56 -2.76
C HIS A 185 13.84 8.41 -3.78
N SER A 186 14.34 9.62 -3.99
CA SER A 186 14.04 10.48 -5.13
C SER A 186 15.20 10.44 -6.13
N LYS A 187 14.93 10.14 -7.41
CA LYS A 187 15.93 10.14 -8.45
C LYS A 187 16.53 11.54 -8.61
N ASN A 188 17.87 11.63 -8.68
CA ASN A 188 18.59 12.91 -8.77
C ASN A 188 18.24 13.87 -7.62
N ASP A 189 17.92 13.35 -6.44
CA ASP A 189 17.66 14.11 -5.21
C ASP A 189 16.57 15.19 -5.35
N TRP A 190 15.65 15.11 -6.34
CA TRP A 190 14.63 16.14 -6.60
C TRP A 190 13.73 16.40 -5.39
N ASN A 191 13.62 15.47 -4.47
CA ASN A 191 12.83 15.57 -3.24
C ASN A 191 13.54 14.95 -2.04
N LYS A 192 14.88 15.08 -1.96
CA LYS A 192 15.74 14.51 -0.92
C LYS A 192 15.24 14.78 0.50
N ALA A 193 14.57 15.93 0.70
CA ALA A 193 13.98 16.27 2.00
C ALA A 193 12.88 15.29 2.48
N LYS A 194 12.33 14.47 1.59
CA LYS A 194 11.34 13.43 1.93
C LYS A 194 11.89 12.01 1.83
N ASP A 195 13.11 11.86 1.34
CA ASP A 195 13.77 10.56 1.29
C ASP A 195 14.15 10.12 2.70
N GLU A 196 13.87 8.88 3.00
CA GLU A 196 14.18 8.33 4.31
C GLU A 196 14.40 6.82 4.27
N GLN A 197 15.11 6.33 5.26
CA GLN A 197 15.00 4.96 5.70
C GLN A 197 14.11 4.93 6.94
N ALA A 198 13.25 3.93 7.05
CA ALA A 198 12.40 3.77 8.22
C ALA A 198 12.43 2.32 8.70
N ALA A 199 12.48 2.14 10.02
CA ALA A 199 12.40 0.82 10.63
C ALA A 199 11.31 0.80 11.71
N ILE A 200 10.62 -0.32 11.82
CA ILE A 200 9.67 -0.60 12.88
C ILE A 200 9.91 -2.01 13.40
N PHE A 201 9.85 -2.13 14.73
CA PHE A 201 9.87 -3.40 15.43
C PHE A 201 8.83 -3.38 16.55
N GLY A 202 8.07 -4.46 16.71
CA GLY A 202 7.04 -4.52 17.73
C GLY A 202 6.53 -5.93 18.01
N ALA A 203 5.63 -5.98 18.98
CA ALA A 203 4.89 -7.18 19.34
C ALA A 203 3.38 -6.90 19.27
N GLN A 204 2.60 -7.83 18.74
CA GLN A 204 1.16 -7.79 18.76
C GLN A 204 0.62 -8.80 19.76
N PHE A 205 -0.28 -8.36 20.63
CA PHE A 205 -1.01 -9.19 21.57
C PHE A 205 -2.49 -9.21 21.20
N LYS A 206 -3.06 -10.41 21.01
CA LYS A 206 -4.50 -10.59 20.82
C LYS A 206 -5.18 -10.68 22.18
N LEU A 207 -6.03 -9.70 22.48
CA LEU A 207 -6.82 -9.63 23.71
C LEU A 207 -8.27 -10.04 23.40
N GLY A 208 -8.48 -11.35 23.21
CA GLY A 208 -9.77 -11.88 22.77
C GLY A 208 -9.99 -11.78 21.26
N LYS A 209 -11.26 -11.79 20.82
CA LYS A 209 -11.64 -11.89 19.41
C LYS A 209 -11.46 -10.57 18.64
N TYR A 210 -11.70 -9.44 19.29
CA TYR A 210 -11.90 -8.16 18.62
C TYR A 210 -10.83 -7.11 18.92
N VAL A 211 -9.93 -7.37 19.86
CA VAL A 211 -8.95 -6.38 20.32
C VAL A 211 -7.54 -6.91 20.09
N LYS A 212 -6.69 -6.04 19.51
CA LYS A 212 -5.24 -6.26 19.44
C LYS A 212 -4.53 -5.03 19.98
N VAL A 213 -3.47 -5.25 20.73
CA VAL A 213 -2.58 -4.20 21.23
C VAL A 213 -1.18 -4.48 20.72
N ALA A 214 -0.52 -3.46 20.21
CA ALA A 214 0.79 -3.60 19.57
C ALA A 214 1.75 -2.48 20.01
N PRO A 215 2.48 -2.64 21.12
CA PRO A 215 3.62 -1.80 21.41
C PRO A 215 4.67 -1.94 20.30
N ASN A 216 5.23 -0.80 19.89
CA ASN A 216 6.23 -0.78 18.84
C ASN A 216 7.19 0.40 18.97
N LEU A 217 8.41 0.20 18.49
CA LEU A 217 9.44 1.20 18.33
C LEU A 217 9.57 1.52 16.84
N ARG A 218 9.71 2.80 16.53
CA ARG A 218 9.91 3.29 15.17
C ARG A 218 11.14 4.17 15.12
N MET A 219 11.88 4.03 14.04
CA MET A 219 13.01 4.87 13.69
C MET A 219 12.78 5.42 12.28
N SER A 220 12.95 6.71 12.11
CA SER A 220 13.02 7.40 10.82
C SER A 220 14.39 8.02 10.69
N MET A 221 15.07 7.74 9.59
CA MET A 221 16.41 8.21 9.24
C MET A 221 16.29 9.02 7.94
N PRO A 222 15.95 10.34 8.04
CA PRO A 222 15.84 11.19 6.87
C PRO A 222 17.17 11.29 6.13
N LYS A 223 17.12 11.33 4.78
CA LYS A 223 18.30 11.50 3.94
C LYS A 223 18.63 12.97 3.63
N ALA A 224 17.80 13.90 4.11
CA ALA A 224 18.06 15.33 4.00
C ALA A 224 19.36 15.71 4.75
N ASP A 225 20.14 16.58 4.16
CA ASP A 225 21.39 17.03 4.76
C ASP A 225 21.13 17.75 6.10
N GLY A 226 21.86 17.37 7.14
CA GLY A 226 21.71 17.91 8.49
C GLY A 226 20.46 17.47 9.26
N ALA A 227 19.70 16.52 8.74
CA ALA A 227 18.53 16.02 9.45
C ALA A 227 18.90 14.94 10.47
N ASP A 228 18.35 15.04 11.67
CA ASP A 228 18.55 14.08 12.74
C ASP A 228 17.64 12.84 12.58
N ASN A 229 18.14 11.71 13.06
CA ASN A 229 17.33 10.51 13.20
C ASN A 229 16.24 10.71 14.26
N LYS A 230 15.05 10.21 13.99
CA LYS A 230 13.88 10.30 14.87
C LYS A 230 13.52 8.94 15.43
N TYR A 231 13.29 8.88 16.73
CA TYR A 231 12.90 7.68 17.43
C TYR A 231 11.56 7.91 18.14
N ALA A 232 10.68 6.93 18.09
CA ALA A 232 9.38 7.03 18.76
C ALA A 232 8.91 5.67 19.25
N ALA A 233 8.28 5.65 20.42
CA ALA A 233 7.57 4.49 20.96
C ALA A 233 6.07 4.71 20.86
N TYR A 234 5.33 3.71 20.40
CA TYR A 234 3.87 3.73 20.26
C TYR A 234 3.23 2.51 20.88
N VAL A 235 1.99 2.66 21.29
CA VAL A 235 1.08 1.56 21.52
C VAL A 235 -0.09 1.71 20.55
N SER A 236 -0.11 0.86 19.53
CA SER A 236 -1.18 0.84 18.53
C SER A 236 -2.27 -0.14 19.00
N CYS A 237 -3.53 0.27 18.88
CA CYS A 237 -4.67 -0.58 19.21
C CYS A 237 -5.54 -0.80 17.97
N TYR A 238 -6.05 -2.02 17.82
CA TYR A 238 -7.04 -2.39 16.82
C TYR A 238 -8.30 -2.89 17.54
N PHE A 239 -9.43 -2.35 17.12
CA PHE A 239 -10.75 -2.81 17.54
C PHE A 239 -11.51 -3.25 16.29
N GLY A 240 -11.82 -4.55 16.21
CA GLY A 240 -12.63 -5.12 15.15
C GLY A 240 -14.07 -5.33 15.63
N ILE A 241 -15.03 -5.27 14.72
CA ILE A 241 -16.44 -5.61 14.97
C ILE A 241 -16.76 -6.91 14.24
#